data_576c810483410f92628cd17de46d5ef0
#
_entry.id   576c810483410f92628cd17de46d5ef0
#
_cell.length_a   1.000
_cell.length_b   1.000
_cell.length_c   1.000
_cell.angle_alpha   90.00
_cell.angle_beta   90.00
_cell.angle_gamma   90.00
#
_symmetry.space_group_name_H-M   'P 1'
#
loop_
_entity.id
_entity.type
_entity.pdbx_description
1 polymer ?
#
loop_
_entity_poly.entity_id
_entity_poly.type
_entity_poly.pdbx_seq_one_letter_code
_entity_poly.pdbx_strand_id
1 'polypeptide(L)'
;MAIDLKSWSEMKMILRDLKKTEAQDLYKCIVVDTIDIAAAACEKYICSQNGVDSISAIPWGGGWTAVKKELEETFRAITQMGYALFFISHEKEKTFKRENGTEYNQHVPSLSPSYNEIIKDMADLYGYAHQVRNDETGEVGVRLTLRSMDGSADTGCRFKYITPEIDFTYSALVSALNDAIDKEAKMTDNKFITDQRNETPEEEVLDFDDLMNQFNQLVGSIPENKLSYYAPRITEITNKYLGKGKKVSNASREQVEQLSLIIFDLKELLNKEG
;
A
#
# COMPACT_ATOMS: atom_id res chain seq x y z
N MET A 1 -18.87 -11.81 -2.99
CA MET A 1 -19.85 -10.86 -2.41
C MET A 1 -19.57 -9.51 -3.02
N ALA A 2 -20.57 -8.78 -3.49
CA ALA A 2 -20.44 -7.39 -3.97
C ALA A 2 -21.22 -6.47 -3.03
N ILE A 3 -20.70 -5.28 -2.77
CA ILE A 3 -21.31 -4.26 -1.91
C ILE A 3 -21.27 -2.93 -2.65
N ASP A 4 -22.43 -2.30 -2.85
CA ASP A 4 -22.50 -0.96 -3.41
C ASP A 4 -22.15 0.07 -2.33
N LEU A 5 -21.02 0.77 -2.52
CA LEU A 5 -20.60 1.85 -1.63
C LEU A 5 -21.30 3.16 -1.97
N LYS A 6 -22.10 3.66 -1.05
CA LYS A 6 -22.80 4.96 -1.20
C LYS A 6 -21.95 6.15 -0.74
N SER A 7 -20.95 5.90 0.11
CA SER A 7 -20.11 6.94 0.68
C SER A 7 -18.73 6.42 1.11
N TRP A 8 -17.77 7.32 1.24
CA TRP A 8 -16.45 6.99 1.79
C TRP A 8 -16.50 6.56 3.27
N SER A 9 -17.48 7.04 4.01
CA SER A 9 -17.72 6.60 5.41
C SER A 9 -18.07 5.11 5.48
N GLU A 10 -18.80 4.58 4.49
CA GLU A 10 -19.06 3.14 4.40
C GLU A 10 -17.79 2.35 4.08
N MET A 11 -16.89 2.88 3.23
CA MET A 11 -15.58 2.29 2.99
C MET A 11 -14.79 2.15 4.30
N LYS A 12 -14.80 3.19 5.14
CA LYS A 12 -14.13 3.14 6.45
C LYS A 12 -14.79 2.13 7.41
N MET A 13 -16.10 1.90 7.31
CA MET A 13 -16.76 0.82 8.07
C MET A 13 -16.34 -0.56 7.57
N ILE A 14 -16.27 -0.75 6.25
CA ILE A 14 -15.80 -2.01 5.65
C ILE A 14 -14.34 -2.29 6.07
N LEU A 15 -13.47 -1.29 6.10
CA LEU A 15 -12.11 -1.47 6.61
C LEU A 15 -12.05 -2.04 8.03
N ARG A 16 -12.99 -1.63 8.92
CA ARG A 16 -13.07 -2.19 10.28
C ARG A 16 -13.52 -3.64 10.26
N ASP A 17 -14.43 -3.99 9.35
CA ASP A 17 -14.90 -5.35 9.22
C ASP A 17 -13.85 -6.27 8.59
N LEU A 18 -13.04 -5.76 7.66
CA LEU A 18 -11.93 -6.49 7.05
C LEU A 18 -10.79 -6.84 8.04
N LYS A 19 -10.69 -6.12 9.16
CA LYS A 19 -9.73 -6.45 10.23
C LYS A 19 -10.12 -7.68 11.05
N LYS A 20 -11.35 -8.15 10.94
CA LYS A 20 -11.82 -9.31 11.69
C LYS A 20 -11.25 -10.60 11.08
N THR A 21 -10.86 -11.54 11.94
CA THR A 21 -10.30 -12.83 11.52
C THR A 21 -11.20 -13.56 10.54
N GLU A 22 -12.53 -13.55 10.80
CA GLU A 22 -13.50 -14.20 9.94
C GLU A 22 -13.51 -13.64 8.50
N ALA A 23 -13.25 -12.33 8.34
CA ALA A 23 -13.15 -11.71 7.02
C ALA A 23 -11.85 -12.12 6.31
N GLN A 24 -10.74 -12.21 7.03
CA GLN A 24 -9.43 -12.64 6.50
C GLN A 24 -9.45 -14.12 6.07
N ASP A 25 -10.19 -14.96 6.77
CA ASP A 25 -10.38 -16.35 6.40
C ASP A 25 -11.25 -16.49 5.13
N LEU A 26 -12.27 -15.63 5.00
CA LEU A 26 -13.26 -15.71 3.93
C LEU A 26 -12.79 -15.07 2.62
N TYR A 27 -12.07 -13.94 2.70
CA TYR A 27 -11.64 -13.16 1.52
C TYR A 27 -10.12 -13.14 1.41
N LYS A 28 -9.61 -13.25 0.18
CA LYS A 28 -8.18 -13.12 -0.12
C LYS A 28 -7.87 -11.94 -1.03
N CYS A 29 -8.88 -11.41 -1.70
CA CYS A 29 -8.76 -10.30 -2.62
C CYS A 29 -9.93 -9.33 -2.45
N ILE A 30 -9.64 -8.05 -2.45
CA ILE A 30 -10.63 -6.97 -2.45
C ILE A 30 -10.57 -6.29 -3.82
N VAL A 31 -11.72 -6.16 -4.46
CA VAL A 31 -11.85 -5.48 -5.75
C VAL A 31 -12.59 -4.16 -5.56
N VAL A 32 -12.01 -3.08 -6.04
CA VAL A 32 -12.63 -1.74 -6.07
C VAL A 32 -13.08 -1.44 -7.50
N ASP A 33 -14.38 -1.47 -7.74
CA ASP A 33 -15.01 -1.24 -9.04
C ASP A 33 -16.04 -0.09 -8.91
N THR A 34 -15.65 1.11 -9.34
CA THR A 34 -14.38 1.57 -9.90
C THR A 34 -13.66 2.54 -8.96
N ILE A 35 -12.36 2.60 -9.09
CA ILE A 35 -11.54 3.54 -8.31
C ILE A 35 -11.89 5.01 -8.59
N ASP A 36 -12.35 5.31 -9.79
CA ASP A 36 -12.80 6.66 -10.17
C ASP A 36 -13.96 7.12 -9.28
N ILE A 37 -14.96 6.26 -9.07
CA ILE A 37 -16.11 6.52 -8.19
C ILE A 37 -15.67 6.59 -6.73
N ALA A 38 -14.80 5.70 -6.31
CA ALA A 38 -14.26 5.68 -4.95
C ALA A 38 -13.50 6.97 -4.63
N ALA A 39 -12.67 7.47 -5.57
CA ALA A 39 -11.96 8.73 -5.41
C ALA A 39 -12.91 9.94 -5.32
N ALA A 40 -13.97 9.98 -6.13
CA ALA A 40 -14.99 11.02 -6.04
C ALA A 40 -15.75 10.98 -4.71
N ALA A 41 -16.00 9.79 -4.15
CA ALA A 41 -16.60 9.64 -2.84
C ALA A 41 -15.66 10.14 -1.72
N CYS A 42 -14.35 9.90 -1.86
CA CYS A 42 -13.32 10.40 -0.96
C CYS A 42 -13.25 11.94 -1.00
N GLU A 43 -13.28 12.56 -2.18
CA GLU A 43 -13.35 14.03 -2.31
C GLU A 43 -14.55 14.63 -1.55
N LYS A 44 -15.74 14.05 -1.76
CA LYS A 44 -16.95 14.51 -1.05
C LYS A 44 -16.82 14.38 0.47
N TYR A 45 -16.19 13.30 0.92
CA TYR A 45 -15.94 13.07 2.34
C TYR A 45 -15.01 14.15 2.92
N ILE A 46 -13.90 14.47 2.25
CA ILE A 46 -12.96 15.52 2.66
C ILE A 46 -13.64 16.92 2.62
N CYS A 47 -14.43 17.22 1.60
CA CYS A 47 -15.21 18.44 1.52
C CYS A 47 -16.15 18.57 2.71
N SER A 48 -16.90 17.51 3.04
CA SER A 48 -17.82 17.47 4.17
C SER A 48 -17.11 17.70 5.50
N GLN A 49 -15.94 17.09 5.71
CA GLN A 49 -15.14 17.30 6.92
C GLN A 49 -14.68 18.75 7.10
N ASN A 50 -14.46 19.48 6.00
CA ASN A 50 -14.00 20.85 6.01
C ASN A 50 -15.13 21.87 5.84
N GLY A 51 -16.40 21.43 5.75
CA GLY A 51 -17.57 22.31 5.59
C GLY A 51 -17.55 23.11 4.28
N VAL A 52 -17.03 22.54 3.20
CA VAL A 52 -16.93 23.19 1.88
C VAL A 52 -17.63 22.36 0.80
N ASP A 53 -18.06 23.02 -0.28
CA ASP A 53 -18.76 22.38 -1.37
C ASP A 53 -17.81 21.78 -2.43
N SER A 54 -16.57 22.22 -2.46
CA SER A 54 -15.57 21.72 -3.42
C SER A 54 -14.17 21.63 -2.83
N ILE A 55 -13.39 20.68 -3.34
CA ILE A 55 -12.03 20.43 -2.86
C ILE A 55 -11.12 21.65 -3.08
N SER A 56 -11.36 22.44 -4.12
CA SER A 56 -10.62 23.66 -4.46
C SER A 56 -10.87 24.81 -3.48
N ALA A 57 -11.96 24.76 -2.69
CA ALA A 57 -12.24 25.75 -1.66
C ALA A 57 -11.37 25.60 -0.40
N ILE A 58 -10.68 24.47 -0.25
CA ILE A 58 -9.72 24.24 0.84
C ILE A 58 -8.42 24.98 0.47
N PRO A 59 -7.93 25.90 1.33
CA PRO A 59 -6.80 26.75 1.02
C PRO A 59 -5.50 25.97 0.73
N TRP A 60 -4.61 26.60 -0.05
CA TRP A 60 -3.23 26.14 -0.30
C TRP A 60 -3.12 24.75 -0.95
N GLY A 61 -4.15 24.29 -1.65
CA GLY A 61 -4.17 22.94 -2.23
C GLY A 61 -4.30 21.83 -1.17
N GLY A 62 -4.56 22.19 0.08
CA GLY A 62 -4.67 21.25 1.21
C GLY A 62 -5.74 20.18 0.98
N GLY A 63 -6.81 20.51 0.27
CA GLY A 63 -7.86 19.57 -0.07
C GLY A 63 -7.37 18.40 -0.92
N TRP A 64 -6.65 18.68 -1.99
CA TRP A 64 -6.07 17.64 -2.85
C TRP A 64 -5.08 16.76 -2.10
N THR A 65 -4.26 17.36 -1.23
CA THR A 65 -3.32 16.64 -0.38
C THR A 65 -4.05 15.74 0.62
N ALA A 66 -5.13 16.22 1.22
CA ALA A 66 -5.94 15.43 2.16
C ALA A 66 -6.60 14.22 1.47
N VAL A 67 -7.14 14.39 0.26
CA VAL A 67 -7.71 13.28 -0.52
C VAL A 67 -6.64 12.25 -0.88
N LYS A 68 -5.47 12.70 -1.35
CA LYS A 68 -4.35 11.81 -1.66
C LYS A 68 -3.97 10.95 -0.46
N LYS A 69 -3.77 11.58 0.68
CA LYS A 69 -3.40 10.92 1.93
C LYS A 69 -4.48 9.92 2.37
N GLU A 70 -5.74 10.31 2.34
CA GLU A 70 -6.86 9.45 2.74
C GLU A 70 -7.01 8.22 1.83
N LEU A 71 -6.84 8.39 0.50
CA LEU A 71 -6.84 7.28 -0.46
C LEU A 71 -5.68 6.32 -0.17
N GLU A 72 -4.47 6.86 -0.04
CA GLU A 72 -3.26 6.08 0.20
C GLU A 72 -3.35 5.29 1.51
N GLU A 73 -3.68 5.93 2.62
CA GLU A 73 -3.83 5.30 3.93
C GLU A 73 -4.89 4.20 3.92
N THR A 74 -6.02 4.46 3.27
CA THR A 74 -7.14 3.51 3.18
C THR A 74 -6.73 2.25 2.42
N PHE A 75 -6.11 2.40 1.26
CA PHE A 75 -5.75 1.25 0.43
C PHE A 75 -4.50 0.52 0.94
N ARG A 76 -3.53 1.22 1.51
CA ARG A 76 -2.40 0.58 2.22
C ARG A 76 -2.88 -0.25 3.41
N ALA A 77 -3.87 0.22 4.16
CA ALA A 77 -4.43 -0.54 5.27
C ALA A 77 -5.03 -1.87 4.80
N ILE A 78 -5.64 -1.95 3.59
CA ILE A 78 -6.16 -3.21 3.03
C ILE A 78 -5.01 -4.18 2.72
N THR A 79 -3.95 -3.71 2.05
CA THR A 79 -2.81 -4.56 1.71
C THR A 79 -2.02 -5.00 2.94
N GLN A 80 -1.90 -4.14 3.96
CA GLN A 80 -1.27 -4.47 5.24
C GLN A 80 -2.04 -5.54 6.03
N MET A 81 -3.36 -5.64 5.84
CA MET A 81 -4.15 -6.74 6.40
C MET A 81 -3.97 -8.08 5.65
N GLY A 82 -3.08 -8.14 4.65
CA GLY A 82 -2.79 -9.35 3.88
C GLY A 82 -3.73 -9.62 2.69
N TYR A 83 -4.63 -8.69 2.37
CA TYR A 83 -5.47 -8.84 1.18
C TYR A 83 -4.73 -8.43 -0.10
N ALA A 84 -4.93 -9.19 -1.17
CA ALA A 84 -4.67 -8.69 -2.50
C ALA A 84 -5.67 -7.57 -2.83
N LEU A 85 -5.21 -6.50 -3.47
CA LEU A 85 -6.05 -5.37 -3.84
C LEU A 85 -6.07 -5.21 -5.36
N PHE A 86 -7.27 -5.16 -5.94
CA PHE A 86 -7.48 -5.02 -7.37
C PHE A 86 -8.35 -3.79 -7.64
N PHE A 87 -7.86 -2.91 -8.51
CA PHE A 87 -8.59 -1.72 -8.93
C PHE A 87 -9.07 -1.85 -10.38
N ILE A 88 -10.29 -1.43 -10.62
CA ILE A 88 -10.85 -1.24 -11.95
C ILE A 88 -11.04 0.27 -12.16
N SER A 89 -10.59 0.81 -13.27
CA SER A 89 -10.79 2.19 -13.69
C SER A 89 -11.39 2.21 -15.10
N HIS A 90 -12.30 3.13 -15.35
CA HIS A 90 -12.68 3.46 -16.73
C HIS A 90 -11.48 4.01 -17.46
N GLU A 91 -11.49 3.87 -18.77
CA GLU A 91 -10.47 4.45 -19.64
C GLU A 91 -10.96 5.74 -20.28
N LYS A 92 -10.02 6.57 -20.68
CA LYS A 92 -10.21 7.69 -21.61
C LYS A 92 -9.02 7.80 -22.52
N GLU A 93 -9.25 8.30 -23.73
CA GLU A 93 -8.18 8.67 -24.65
C GLU A 93 -7.63 10.06 -24.31
N LYS A 94 -6.31 10.18 -24.29
CA LYS A 94 -5.60 11.45 -24.06
C LYS A 94 -4.52 11.64 -25.11
N THR A 95 -4.47 12.83 -25.69
CA THR A 95 -3.42 13.22 -26.63
C THR A 95 -2.19 13.73 -25.89
N PHE A 96 -1.04 13.18 -26.21
CA PHE A 96 0.27 13.60 -25.72
C PHE A 96 1.11 14.13 -26.87
N LYS A 97 2.07 15.01 -26.55
CA LYS A 97 3.00 15.58 -27.50
C LYS A 97 4.42 15.12 -27.22
N ARG A 98 5.08 14.55 -28.21
CA ARG A 98 6.49 14.17 -28.14
C ARG A 98 7.40 15.39 -28.24
N GLU A 99 8.65 15.26 -27.85
CA GLU A 99 9.65 16.34 -27.96
C GLU A 99 9.85 16.83 -29.38
N ASN A 100 9.70 15.97 -30.38
CA ASN A 100 9.77 16.34 -31.81
C ASN A 100 8.51 17.06 -32.34
N GLY A 101 7.53 17.32 -31.48
CA GLY A 101 6.29 18.01 -31.81
C GLY A 101 5.18 17.13 -32.36
N THR A 102 5.42 15.82 -32.61
CA THR A 102 4.36 14.89 -33.05
C THR A 102 3.43 14.55 -31.91
N GLU A 103 2.13 14.47 -32.22
CA GLU A 103 1.11 14.08 -31.25
C GLU A 103 0.81 12.57 -31.36
N TYR A 104 0.44 11.97 -30.24
CA TYR A 104 -0.04 10.59 -30.18
C TYR A 104 -1.13 10.46 -29.14
N ASN A 105 -2.06 9.55 -29.38
CA ASN A 105 -3.13 9.25 -28.45
C ASN A 105 -2.73 8.05 -27.58
N GLN A 106 -3.15 8.09 -26.33
CA GLN A 106 -2.91 7.02 -25.38
C GLN A 106 -4.16 6.77 -24.54
N HIS A 107 -4.53 5.51 -24.36
CA HIS A 107 -5.54 5.09 -23.41
C HIS A 107 -4.98 5.18 -21.99
N VAL A 108 -5.63 5.97 -21.16
CA VAL A 108 -5.23 6.22 -19.76
C VAL A 108 -6.42 6.02 -18.83
N PRO A 109 -6.22 5.71 -17.55
CA PRO A 109 -7.31 5.69 -16.59
C PRO A 109 -8.06 7.02 -16.54
N SER A 110 -9.38 6.97 -16.37
CA SER A 110 -10.21 8.20 -16.28
C SER A 110 -9.98 8.96 -14.97
N LEU A 111 -9.36 8.32 -13.99
CA LEU A 111 -8.93 8.90 -12.71
C LEU A 111 -8.11 10.18 -12.91
N SER A 112 -8.22 11.15 -12.00
CA SER A 112 -7.39 12.36 -12.08
C SER A 112 -5.90 12.01 -12.04
N PRO A 113 -5.03 12.74 -12.75
CA PRO A 113 -3.60 12.39 -12.83
C PRO A 113 -2.94 12.24 -11.46
N SER A 114 -3.29 13.11 -10.51
CA SER A 114 -2.70 13.11 -9.17
C SER A 114 -3.13 11.93 -8.29
N TYR A 115 -4.32 11.39 -8.49
CA TYR A 115 -4.77 10.18 -7.79
C TYR A 115 -4.27 8.92 -8.50
N ASN A 116 -4.23 8.96 -9.82
CA ASN A 116 -3.69 7.87 -10.63
C ASN A 116 -2.22 7.58 -10.27
N GLU A 117 -1.41 8.61 -10.01
CA GLU A 117 -0.03 8.48 -9.57
C GLU A 117 0.07 7.63 -8.29
N ILE A 118 -0.75 7.92 -7.26
CA ILE A 118 -0.75 7.16 -6.00
C ILE A 118 -1.13 5.69 -6.23
N ILE A 119 -2.17 5.44 -7.05
CA ILE A 119 -2.60 4.08 -7.34
C ILE A 119 -1.51 3.30 -8.07
N LYS A 120 -0.83 3.94 -9.05
CA LYS A 120 0.29 3.33 -9.78
C LYS A 120 1.49 3.04 -8.88
N ASP A 121 1.82 3.94 -7.95
CA ASP A 121 2.93 3.75 -7.01
C ASP A 121 2.70 2.58 -6.07
N MET A 122 1.44 2.25 -5.79
CA MET A 122 1.04 1.11 -4.98
C MET A 122 0.93 -0.19 -5.78
N ALA A 123 0.69 -0.12 -7.09
CA ALA A 123 0.42 -1.27 -7.92
C ALA A 123 1.70 -2.02 -8.32
N ASP A 124 1.70 -3.34 -8.19
CA ASP A 124 2.75 -4.19 -8.76
C ASP A 124 2.63 -4.32 -10.28
N LEU A 125 1.39 -4.18 -10.76
CA LEU A 125 1.05 -4.29 -12.17
C LEU A 125 -0.20 -3.48 -12.47
N TYR A 126 -0.19 -2.72 -13.56
CA TYR A 126 -1.39 -2.12 -14.14
C TYR A 126 -1.37 -2.31 -15.65
N GLY A 127 -2.53 -2.67 -16.19
CA GLY A 127 -2.67 -3.03 -17.58
C GLY A 127 -3.94 -2.45 -18.19
N TYR A 128 -4.04 -2.58 -19.50
CA TYR A 128 -5.17 -2.13 -20.30
C TYR A 128 -5.94 -3.32 -20.86
N ALA A 129 -7.20 -3.47 -20.43
CA ALA A 129 -8.09 -4.49 -20.94
C ALA A 129 -8.89 -3.95 -22.12
N HIS A 130 -8.84 -4.63 -23.27
CA HIS A 130 -9.50 -4.19 -24.50
C HIS A 130 -10.06 -5.37 -25.29
N GLN A 131 -11.07 -5.08 -26.09
CA GLN A 131 -11.66 -6.08 -26.99
C GLN A 131 -10.83 -6.22 -28.26
N VAL A 132 -10.59 -7.47 -28.66
CA VAL A 132 -9.94 -7.81 -29.92
C VAL A 132 -10.85 -8.74 -30.69
N ARG A 133 -11.09 -8.42 -31.97
CA ARG A 133 -11.84 -9.30 -32.88
C ARG A 133 -10.85 -10.18 -33.64
N ASN A 134 -11.11 -11.45 -33.67
CA ASN A 134 -10.41 -12.38 -34.55
C ASN A 134 -10.98 -12.22 -35.97
N ASP A 135 -10.16 -11.79 -36.92
CA ASP A 135 -10.57 -11.50 -38.29
C ASP A 135 -10.98 -12.74 -39.07
N GLU A 136 -10.49 -13.93 -38.68
CA GLU A 136 -10.79 -15.18 -39.36
C GLU A 136 -12.11 -15.80 -38.85
N THR A 137 -12.32 -15.80 -37.52
CA THR A 137 -13.51 -16.45 -36.92
C THR A 137 -14.64 -15.46 -36.65
N GLY A 138 -14.32 -14.15 -36.60
CA GLY A 138 -15.26 -13.10 -36.22
C GLY A 138 -15.55 -13.03 -34.72
N GLU A 139 -14.92 -13.92 -33.92
CA GLU A 139 -15.10 -13.95 -32.46
C GLU A 139 -14.46 -12.73 -31.81
N VAL A 140 -15.10 -12.23 -30.75
CA VAL A 140 -14.58 -11.13 -29.95
C VAL A 140 -14.08 -11.69 -28.61
N GLY A 141 -12.79 -11.50 -28.36
CA GLY A 141 -12.15 -11.82 -27.08
C GLY A 141 -11.74 -10.56 -26.34
N VAL A 142 -11.38 -10.71 -25.06
CA VAL A 142 -10.78 -9.61 -24.28
C VAL A 142 -9.31 -9.93 -24.03
N ARG A 143 -8.44 -8.99 -24.38
CA ARG A 143 -7.00 -9.06 -24.14
C ARG A 143 -6.63 -8.12 -23.02
N LEU A 144 -5.54 -8.45 -22.33
CA LEU A 144 -4.93 -7.60 -21.31
C LEU A 144 -3.50 -7.25 -21.73
N THR A 145 -3.29 -6.00 -22.10
CA THR A 145 -1.96 -5.44 -22.34
C THR A 145 -1.30 -5.09 -21.02
N LEU A 146 -0.24 -5.79 -20.67
CA LEU A 146 0.55 -5.61 -19.45
C LEU A 146 1.75 -4.68 -19.68
N ARG A 147 2.19 -4.57 -20.95
CA ARG A 147 3.24 -3.66 -21.38
C ARG A 147 2.94 -3.18 -22.80
N SER A 148 2.52 -1.93 -22.92
CA SER A 148 2.31 -1.30 -24.23
C SER A 148 3.65 -1.03 -24.90
N MET A 149 3.93 -1.74 -25.99
CA MET A 149 5.19 -1.61 -26.73
C MET A 149 5.21 -0.41 -27.66
N ASP A 150 4.05 0.06 -28.08
CA ASP A 150 3.84 1.21 -29.00
C ASP A 150 3.47 2.50 -28.27
N GLY A 151 3.18 2.41 -26.95
CA GLY A 151 2.74 3.53 -26.14
C GLY A 151 1.26 3.90 -26.32
N SER A 152 0.46 3.03 -26.95
CA SER A 152 -0.98 3.24 -27.15
C SER A 152 -1.79 3.18 -25.86
N ALA A 153 -1.28 2.50 -24.84
CA ALA A 153 -1.92 2.39 -23.52
C ALA A 153 -0.95 2.70 -22.39
N ASP A 154 -1.47 3.28 -21.33
CA ASP A 154 -0.73 3.54 -20.08
C ASP A 154 -0.68 2.24 -19.26
N THR A 155 0.46 1.58 -19.28
CA THR A 155 0.70 0.29 -18.64
C THR A 155 2.01 0.29 -17.89
N GLY A 156 2.11 -0.53 -16.83
CA GLY A 156 3.33 -0.69 -16.07
C GLY A 156 3.35 -1.95 -15.24
N CYS A 157 4.55 -2.46 -15.00
CA CYS A 157 4.73 -3.70 -14.28
C CYS A 157 6.11 -3.74 -13.64
N ARG A 158 6.18 -4.20 -12.39
CA ARG A 158 7.45 -4.44 -11.67
C ARG A 158 8.21 -5.64 -12.22
N PHE A 159 7.52 -6.56 -12.90
CA PHE A 159 8.12 -7.78 -13.43
C PHE A 159 8.78 -7.50 -14.78
N LYS A 160 10.10 -7.47 -14.80
CA LYS A 160 10.91 -7.11 -15.98
C LYS A 160 10.60 -7.95 -17.23
N TYR A 161 10.34 -9.24 -17.04
CA TYR A 161 10.17 -10.21 -18.12
C TYR A 161 8.70 -10.59 -18.36
N ILE A 162 7.74 -9.76 -17.91
CA ILE A 162 6.32 -10.01 -18.13
C ILE A 162 6.00 -10.07 -19.63
N THR A 163 5.14 -11.02 -20.01
CA THR A 163 4.58 -11.11 -21.36
C THR A 163 3.77 -9.84 -21.67
N PRO A 164 4.02 -9.14 -22.80
CA PRO A 164 3.40 -7.84 -23.08
C PRO A 164 1.88 -7.86 -23.14
N GLU A 165 1.29 -8.95 -23.70
CA GLU A 165 -0.16 -9.09 -23.85
C GLU A 165 -0.57 -10.54 -23.63
N ILE A 166 -1.71 -10.72 -22.94
CA ILE A 166 -2.29 -12.03 -22.60
C ILE A 166 -3.79 -12.04 -22.82
N ASP A 167 -4.42 -13.20 -22.81
CA ASP A 167 -5.86 -13.31 -22.66
C ASP A 167 -6.29 -12.79 -21.29
N PHE A 168 -7.38 -12.04 -21.22
CA PHE A 168 -7.87 -11.51 -19.95
C PHE A 168 -8.56 -12.59 -19.13
N THR A 169 -7.77 -13.54 -18.64
CA THR A 169 -8.20 -14.62 -17.74
C THR A 169 -7.27 -14.72 -16.53
N TYR A 170 -7.80 -15.21 -15.43
CA TYR A 170 -7.02 -15.43 -14.22
C TYR A 170 -5.83 -16.37 -14.45
N SER A 171 -6.06 -17.48 -15.17
CA SER A 171 -5.01 -18.46 -15.47
C SER A 171 -3.89 -17.89 -16.33
N ALA A 172 -4.22 -17.07 -17.34
CA ALA A 172 -3.22 -16.43 -18.19
C ALA A 172 -2.40 -15.40 -17.40
N LEU A 173 -3.04 -14.63 -16.51
CA LEU A 173 -2.34 -13.66 -15.64
C LEU A 173 -1.38 -14.37 -14.68
N VAL A 174 -1.83 -15.42 -13.99
CA VAL A 174 -0.99 -16.20 -13.07
C VAL A 174 0.19 -16.83 -13.81
N SER A 175 -0.05 -17.42 -15.00
CA SER A 175 1.03 -17.99 -15.83
C SER A 175 2.05 -16.93 -16.23
N ALA A 176 1.58 -15.77 -16.71
CA ALA A 176 2.47 -14.68 -17.12
C ALA A 176 3.34 -14.15 -15.97
N LEU A 177 2.79 -14.05 -14.75
CA LEU A 177 3.53 -13.64 -13.56
C LEU A 177 4.57 -14.68 -13.17
N ASN A 178 4.20 -15.97 -13.11
CA ASN A 178 5.13 -17.06 -12.79
C ASN A 178 6.25 -17.15 -13.80
N ASP A 179 5.95 -17.10 -15.10
CA ASP A 179 6.96 -17.11 -16.17
C ASP A 179 7.93 -15.92 -16.07
N ALA A 180 7.45 -14.74 -15.70
CA ALA A 180 8.27 -13.55 -15.52
C ALA A 180 9.22 -13.71 -14.33
N ILE A 181 8.72 -14.23 -13.20
CA ILE A 181 9.50 -14.52 -12.00
C ILE A 181 10.57 -15.57 -12.29
N ASP A 182 10.21 -16.67 -12.94
CA ASP A 182 11.13 -17.74 -13.28
C ASP A 182 12.24 -17.29 -14.25
N LYS A 183 11.89 -16.45 -15.22
CA LYS A 183 12.87 -15.85 -16.14
C LYS A 183 13.84 -14.93 -15.41
N GLU A 184 13.35 -14.13 -14.49
CA GLU A 184 14.19 -13.23 -13.69
C GLU A 184 15.12 -14.03 -12.78
N ALA A 185 14.63 -15.06 -12.10
CA ALA A 185 15.43 -15.95 -11.27
C ALA A 185 16.57 -16.63 -12.06
N LYS A 186 16.27 -17.11 -13.28
CA LYS A 186 17.28 -17.73 -14.16
C LYS A 186 18.34 -16.74 -14.63
N MET A 187 17.98 -15.48 -14.90
CA MET A 187 18.90 -14.46 -15.42
C MET A 187 19.79 -13.84 -14.34
N THR A 188 19.34 -13.85 -13.09
CA THR A 188 20.03 -13.17 -11.97
C THR A 188 20.79 -14.13 -11.06
N ASP A 189 20.74 -15.45 -11.32
CA ASP A 189 21.27 -16.50 -10.42
C ASP A 189 20.68 -16.36 -8.98
N ASN A 190 19.57 -15.67 -8.84
CA ASN A 190 19.00 -15.23 -7.57
C ASN A 190 17.76 -16.07 -7.25
N LYS A 191 17.90 -16.99 -6.32
CA LYS A 191 16.81 -17.81 -5.80
C LYS A 191 15.86 -17.03 -4.83
N PHE A 192 16.02 -15.73 -4.71
CA PHE A 192 15.40 -14.93 -3.65
C PHE A 192 13.93 -14.51 -3.90
N ILE A 193 13.32 -14.86 -5.03
CA ILE A 193 12.03 -14.26 -5.39
C ILE A 193 10.83 -15.14 -5.03
N THR A 194 11.02 -16.44 -4.76
CA THR A 194 9.90 -17.37 -4.87
C THR A 194 9.14 -17.71 -3.59
N ASP A 195 9.74 -17.72 -2.43
CA ASP A 195 9.07 -18.36 -1.28
C ASP A 195 8.84 -17.50 -0.04
N GLN A 196 9.37 -16.29 0.01
CA GLN A 196 9.26 -15.45 1.21
C GLN A 196 8.04 -14.51 1.25
N ARG A 197 7.22 -14.45 0.20
CA ARG A 197 6.01 -13.61 0.20
C ARG A 197 4.85 -14.17 1.05
N ASN A 198 4.93 -15.42 1.48
CA ASN A 198 3.92 -16.02 2.35
C ASN A 198 4.26 -15.93 3.84
N GLU A 199 5.45 -15.48 4.16
CA GLU A 199 5.81 -15.07 5.52
C GLU A 199 5.73 -13.55 5.59
N THR A 200 4.51 -13.00 5.61
CA THR A 200 4.31 -11.73 6.29
C THR A 200 4.73 -11.99 7.72
N PRO A 201 5.74 -11.28 8.25
CA PRO A 201 5.92 -11.26 9.70
C PRO A 201 4.53 -10.89 10.25
N GLU A 202 4.01 -11.68 11.18
CA GLU A 202 2.87 -11.24 11.95
C GLU A 202 3.25 -9.84 12.42
N GLU A 203 2.57 -8.80 11.90
CA GLU A 203 2.73 -7.47 12.45
C GLU A 203 2.32 -7.64 13.91
N GLU A 204 3.30 -7.70 14.80
CA GLU A 204 3.05 -7.56 16.21
C GLU A 204 2.28 -6.26 16.35
N VAL A 205 0.98 -6.38 16.61
CA VAL A 205 0.16 -5.22 16.94
C VAL A 205 0.83 -4.62 18.16
N LEU A 206 1.57 -3.53 17.95
CA LEU A 206 2.31 -2.85 19.01
C LEU A 206 1.30 -2.34 20.04
N ASP A 207 1.07 -3.12 21.07
CA ASP A 207 0.21 -2.73 22.18
C ASP A 207 1.00 -1.89 23.18
N PHE A 208 0.46 -0.71 23.50
CA PHE A 208 1.13 0.23 24.39
C PHE A 208 1.37 -0.36 25.78
N ASP A 209 0.40 -1.04 26.33
CA ASP A 209 0.46 -1.58 27.70
C ASP A 209 1.45 -2.75 27.75
N ASP A 210 1.50 -3.58 26.72
CA ASP A 210 2.50 -4.65 26.56
C ASP A 210 3.92 -4.09 26.42
N LEU A 211 4.13 -3.07 25.61
CA LEU A 211 5.45 -2.42 25.46
C LEU A 211 5.90 -1.77 26.78
N MET A 212 5.01 -1.12 27.50
CA MET A 212 5.32 -0.57 28.83
C MET A 212 5.72 -1.66 29.83
N ASN A 213 5.03 -2.81 29.79
CA ASN A 213 5.38 -3.96 30.63
C ASN A 213 6.74 -4.54 30.23
N GLN A 214 7.04 -4.71 28.95
CA GLN A 214 8.34 -5.16 28.46
C GLN A 214 9.47 -4.21 28.89
N PHE A 215 9.27 -2.91 28.76
CA PHE A 215 10.25 -1.92 29.20
C PHE A 215 10.54 -2.05 30.71
N ASN A 216 9.49 -2.12 31.52
CA ASN A 216 9.61 -2.26 32.99
C ASN A 216 10.32 -3.56 33.38
N GLN A 217 10.04 -4.67 32.70
CA GLN A 217 10.72 -5.95 32.91
C GLN A 217 12.21 -5.87 32.56
N LEU A 218 12.55 -5.27 31.41
CA LEU A 218 13.96 -5.10 31.00
C LEU A 218 14.74 -4.24 31.99
N VAL A 219 14.18 -3.11 32.40
CA VAL A 219 14.83 -2.25 33.40
C VAL A 219 14.90 -2.94 34.77
N GLY A 220 13.86 -3.64 35.18
CA GLY A 220 13.81 -4.41 36.44
C GLY A 220 14.75 -5.61 36.46
N SER A 221 15.18 -6.13 35.32
CA SER A 221 16.16 -7.22 35.22
C SER A 221 17.61 -6.77 35.45
N ILE A 222 17.86 -5.46 35.47
CA ILE A 222 19.21 -4.91 35.67
C ILE A 222 19.59 -5.04 37.16
N PRO A 223 20.70 -5.70 37.48
CA PRO A 223 21.17 -5.84 38.87
C PRO A 223 21.43 -4.46 39.51
N GLU A 224 21.07 -4.30 40.77
CA GLU A 224 21.20 -3.01 41.48
C GLU A 224 22.62 -2.43 41.41
N ASN A 225 23.66 -3.28 41.52
CA ASN A 225 25.06 -2.85 41.42
C ASN A 225 25.48 -2.35 40.02
N LYS A 226 24.69 -2.63 38.98
CA LYS A 226 24.91 -2.16 37.60
C LYS A 226 23.99 -0.99 37.21
N LEU A 227 23.01 -0.61 38.03
CA LEU A 227 22.06 0.45 37.73
C LEU A 227 22.73 1.81 37.43
N SER A 228 23.76 2.19 38.18
CA SER A 228 24.49 3.43 37.97
C SER A 228 25.21 3.49 36.61
N TYR A 229 25.54 2.33 36.06
CA TYR A 229 26.16 2.20 34.74
C TYR A 229 25.13 2.29 33.60
N TYR A 230 23.97 1.63 33.75
CA TYR A 230 22.95 1.57 32.70
C TYR A 230 22.04 2.81 32.66
N ALA A 231 21.75 3.46 33.79
CA ALA A 231 20.82 4.56 33.88
C ALA A 231 21.11 5.73 32.89
N PRO A 232 22.37 6.19 32.73
CA PRO A 232 22.68 7.23 31.73
C PRO A 232 22.40 6.77 30.29
N ARG A 233 22.70 5.49 29.97
CA ARG A 233 22.50 4.91 28.63
C ARG A 233 21.03 4.74 28.31
N ILE A 234 20.23 4.28 29.27
CA ILE A 234 18.76 4.21 29.13
C ILE A 234 18.17 5.60 28.90
N THR A 235 18.71 6.60 29.60
CA THR A 235 18.29 7.99 29.42
C THR A 235 18.65 8.51 28.03
N GLU A 236 19.82 8.16 27.51
CA GLU A 236 20.24 8.51 26.15
C GLU A 236 19.34 7.88 25.09
N ILE A 237 19.05 6.58 25.19
CA ILE A 237 18.11 5.87 24.32
C ILE A 237 16.73 6.53 24.39
N THR A 238 16.22 6.80 25.60
CA THR A 238 14.92 7.44 25.77
C THR A 238 14.87 8.83 25.12
N ASN A 239 15.91 9.64 25.34
CA ASN A 239 16.01 10.98 24.75
C ASN A 239 16.08 10.95 23.21
N LYS A 240 16.67 9.91 22.63
CA LYS A 240 16.78 9.73 21.18
C LYS A 240 15.40 9.64 20.53
N TYR A 241 14.46 8.94 21.14
CA TYR A 241 13.14 8.64 20.55
C TYR A 241 11.98 9.50 21.10
N LEU A 242 12.00 9.85 22.39
CA LEU A 242 10.92 10.65 23.01
C LEU A 242 11.28 12.15 23.15
N GLY A 243 12.54 12.50 22.91
CA GLY A 243 13.03 13.86 23.08
C GLY A 243 13.70 14.11 24.43
N LYS A 244 14.57 15.12 24.46
CA LYS A 244 15.44 15.43 25.61
C LYS A 244 14.64 15.69 26.91
N GLY A 245 14.98 14.99 27.96
CA GLY A 245 14.38 15.11 29.29
C GLY A 245 13.04 14.41 29.45
N LYS A 246 12.57 13.68 28.45
CA LYS A 246 11.35 12.88 28.55
C LYS A 246 11.64 11.53 29.21
N LYS A 247 10.63 11.01 29.89
CA LYS A 247 10.67 9.67 30.52
C LYS A 247 9.69 8.73 29.83
N VAL A 248 10.01 7.45 29.77
CA VAL A 248 9.12 6.43 29.20
C VAL A 248 7.76 6.40 29.93
N SER A 249 7.74 6.64 31.25
CA SER A 249 6.50 6.75 32.03
C SER A 249 5.55 7.87 31.56
N ASN A 250 6.03 8.82 30.76
CA ASN A 250 5.24 9.94 30.25
C ASN A 250 4.93 9.77 28.76
N ALA A 251 5.21 8.60 28.17
CA ALA A 251 4.87 8.31 26.79
C ALA A 251 3.34 8.22 26.62
N SER A 252 2.84 8.72 25.51
CA SER A 252 1.43 8.60 25.13
C SER A 252 1.17 7.32 24.33
N ARG A 253 -0.11 6.90 24.26
CA ARG A 253 -0.53 5.74 23.45
C ARG A 253 -0.25 5.91 21.95
N GLU A 254 -0.02 7.12 21.49
CA GLU A 254 0.34 7.42 20.10
C GLU A 254 1.84 7.18 19.81
N GLN A 255 2.66 6.96 20.86
CA GLN A 255 4.11 6.77 20.76
C GLN A 255 4.53 5.30 20.85
N VAL A 256 3.67 4.38 20.40
CA VAL A 256 3.95 2.92 20.41
C VAL A 256 5.19 2.56 19.59
N GLU A 257 5.38 3.18 18.42
CA GLU A 257 6.57 2.95 17.58
C GLU A 257 7.86 3.39 18.27
N GLN A 258 7.83 4.56 18.92
CA GLN A 258 8.97 5.07 19.68
C GLN A 258 9.31 4.15 20.87
N LEU A 259 8.29 3.63 21.56
CA LEU A 259 8.47 2.67 22.64
C LEU A 259 9.08 1.36 22.15
N SER A 260 8.63 0.85 21.03
CA SER A 260 9.19 -0.36 20.40
C SER A 260 10.67 -0.20 20.08
N LEU A 261 11.06 0.95 19.51
CA LEU A 261 12.45 1.26 19.21
C LEU A 261 13.32 1.40 20.49
N ILE A 262 12.78 2.01 21.56
CA ILE A 262 13.46 2.08 22.86
C ILE A 262 13.70 0.67 23.42
N ILE A 263 12.70 -0.20 23.35
CA ILE A 263 12.83 -1.59 23.83
C ILE A 263 13.86 -2.35 22.99
N PHE A 264 13.87 -2.15 21.68
CA PHE A 264 14.83 -2.78 20.79
C PHE A 264 16.27 -2.35 21.14
N ASP A 265 16.56 -1.04 21.21
CA ASP A 265 17.88 -0.54 21.58
C ASP A 265 18.29 -0.95 22.99
N LEU A 266 17.33 -1.05 23.93
CA LEU A 266 17.59 -1.51 25.30
C LEU A 266 17.93 -3.01 25.35
N LYS A 267 17.25 -3.85 24.60
CA LYS A 267 17.59 -5.28 24.45
C LYS A 267 18.98 -5.46 23.87
N GLU A 268 19.33 -4.67 22.83
CA GLU A 268 20.68 -4.71 22.26
C GLU A 268 21.76 -4.29 23.27
N LEU A 269 21.50 -3.23 24.05
CA LEU A 269 22.41 -2.75 25.09
C LEU A 269 22.67 -3.83 26.14
N LEU A 270 21.61 -4.49 26.62
CA LEU A 270 21.72 -5.51 27.66
C LEU A 270 22.40 -6.79 27.13
N ASN A 271 22.15 -7.17 25.86
CA ASN A 271 22.77 -8.36 25.25
C ASN A 271 24.25 -8.19 24.89
N LYS A 272 24.72 -6.98 24.58
CA LYS A 272 26.12 -6.71 24.21
C LYS A 272 27.04 -6.65 25.43
N GLU A 273 26.52 -6.39 26.63
CA GLU A 273 27.29 -6.10 27.83
C GLU A 273 26.95 -7.07 29.01
N GLY A 274 26.09 -8.08 28.78
CA GLY A 274 25.80 -9.17 29.73
C GLY A 274 26.77 -10.30 29.57
#